data_2a29fb7bb4103e5dadd4d0dff8bc2bce
#
_entry.id   2a29fb7bb4103e5dadd4d0dff8bc2bce
#
_cell.length_a   1.000
_cell.length_b   1.000
_cell.length_c   1.000
_cell.angle_alpha   90.00
_cell.angle_beta   90.00
_cell.angle_gamma   90.00
#
_symmetry.space_group_name_H-M   'P 1'
#
loop_
_entity.id
_entity.type
_entity.pdbx_description
1 polymer ?
#
loop_
_entity_poly.entity_id
_entity_poly.type
_entity_poly.pdbx_seq_one_letter_code
_entity_poly.pdbx_strand_id
1 'polypeptide(L)'
;MAPTTGEGSLATEYDKRTHRLRSFGPSYRHYLASAGIFSMAYFSFAFLMLAAARSGFGLKDVVLLYALFNVSFTLVSVPVGRIGDRIGRRALIASSYGLYAIVAAGFAVVNSKPGVILLFLLYGVFYAIDEGQTKAYLADLTKDELRATAIGAYGFVTGLVYLPASLMAGALWSAFGPPGAFGIAAAIALTALAYFLLFEPRTAIDSAG
;
A
#
# COMPACT_ATOMS: atom_id res chain seq x y z
N MET A 1 34.05 20.94 36.30
CA MET A 1 33.07 19.93 35.94
C MET A 1 32.66 20.23 34.51
N ALA A 2 33.25 19.53 33.53
CA ALA A 2 33.01 19.79 32.10
C ALA A 2 31.68 19.11 31.68
N PRO A 3 30.85 19.74 30.84
CA PRO A 3 29.62 19.12 30.38
C PRO A 3 29.94 17.94 29.47
N THR A 4 29.23 16.84 29.67
CA THR A 4 29.40 15.58 28.96
C THR A 4 29.10 15.75 27.46
N THR A 5 30.12 15.42 26.67
CA THR A 5 30.14 15.50 25.16
C THR A 5 29.06 14.68 24.45
N GLY A 6 28.21 13.96 25.16
CA GLY A 6 27.15 13.10 24.58
C GLY A 6 25.83 13.80 24.27
N GLU A 7 25.40 14.74 25.11
CA GLU A 7 24.07 15.37 24.94
C GLU A 7 24.01 16.38 23.78
N GLY A 8 25.11 17.09 23.53
CA GLY A 8 25.19 18.00 22.37
C GLY A 8 25.18 17.27 21.02
N SER A 9 25.76 16.08 20.98
CA SER A 9 25.79 15.25 19.76
C SER A 9 24.40 14.69 19.42
N LEU A 10 23.65 14.21 20.42
CA LEU A 10 22.31 13.67 20.23
C LEU A 10 21.29 14.76 19.83
N ALA A 11 21.36 15.93 20.46
CA ALA A 11 20.50 17.06 20.11
C ALA A 11 20.77 17.57 18.69
N THR A 12 22.06 17.63 18.28
CA THR A 12 22.44 18.05 16.91
C THR A 12 22.03 17.00 15.87
N GLU A 13 22.08 15.72 16.21
CA GLU A 13 21.65 14.64 15.31
C GLU A 13 20.12 14.58 15.20
N TYR A 14 19.39 14.84 16.28
CA TYR A 14 17.93 14.95 16.27
C TYR A 14 17.46 16.16 15.46
N ASP A 15 18.09 17.30 15.59
CA ASP A 15 17.80 18.50 14.81
C ASP A 15 18.10 18.30 13.31
N LYS A 16 19.20 17.64 12.98
CA LYS A 16 19.50 17.23 11.59
C LYS A 16 18.47 16.26 11.01
N ARG A 17 17.91 15.36 11.80
CA ARG A 17 16.86 14.44 11.35
C ARG A 17 15.53 15.13 11.12
N THR A 18 15.13 16.04 12.00
CA THR A 18 13.90 16.85 11.86
C THR A 18 13.99 17.82 10.69
N HIS A 19 15.14 18.43 10.45
CA HIS A 19 15.40 19.22 9.25
C HIS A 19 15.37 18.40 7.97
N ARG A 20 15.84 17.14 7.98
CA ARG A 20 15.75 16.24 6.82
C ARG A 20 14.32 15.87 6.45
N LEU A 21 13.42 15.68 7.42
CA LEU A 21 12.00 15.41 7.13
C LEU A 21 11.28 16.62 6.53
N ARG A 22 11.68 17.85 6.91
CA ARG A 22 11.15 19.08 6.33
C ARG A 22 11.68 19.37 4.92
N SER A 23 12.76 18.73 4.50
CA SER A 23 13.35 18.91 3.17
C SER A 23 12.66 18.11 2.07
N PHE A 24 11.70 17.24 2.40
CA PHE A 24 10.90 16.53 1.40
C PHE A 24 9.93 17.49 0.71
N GLY A 25 9.92 17.44 -0.62
CA GLY A 25 9.06 18.25 -1.46
C GLY A 25 7.56 18.02 -1.23
N PRO A 26 6.70 18.93 -1.72
CA PRO A 26 5.24 18.78 -1.58
C PRO A 26 4.71 17.44 -2.13
N SER A 27 5.20 16.99 -3.28
CA SER A 27 4.80 15.73 -3.91
C SER A 27 5.03 14.53 -3.01
N TYR A 28 6.21 14.41 -2.37
CA TYR A 28 6.47 13.35 -1.41
C TYR A 28 5.47 13.37 -0.24
N ARG A 29 5.13 14.55 0.27
CA ARG A 29 4.20 14.69 1.40
C ARG A 29 2.77 14.30 1.02
N HIS A 30 2.32 14.68 -0.18
CA HIS A 30 1.00 14.27 -0.71
C HIS A 30 0.95 12.77 -0.95
N TYR A 31 2.01 12.19 -1.52
CA TYR A 31 2.09 10.75 -1.68
C TYR A 31 2.07 10.02 -0.34
N LEU A 32 2.83 10.49 0.64
CA LEU A 32 2.85 9.89 1.98
C LEU A 32 1.47 9.95 2.66
N ALA A 33 0.73 11.06 2.47
CA ALA A 33 -0.63 11.19 2.98
C ALA A 33 -1.59 10.22 2.28
N SER A 34 -1.54 10.10 0.94
CA SER A 34 -2.38 9.15 0.20
C SER A 34 -2.08 7.70 0.58
N ALA A 35 -0.79 7.36 0.76
CA ALA A 35 -0.37 6.05 1.21
C ALA A 35 -0.82 5.75 2.65
N GLY A 36 -0.80 6.75 3.53
CA GLY A 36 -1.34 6.64 4.88
C GLY A 36 -2.85 6.35 4.87
N ILE A 37 -3.63 7.08 4.05
CA ILE A 37 -5.06 6.81 3.87
C ILE A 37 -5.27 5.40 3.30
N PHE A 38 -4.52 5.03 2.26
CA PHE A 38 -4.61 3.71 1.64
C PHE A 38 -4.27 2.58 2.64
N SER A 39 -3.28 2.80 3.49
CA SER A 39 -2.88 1.83 4.53
C SER A 39 -3.99 1.52 5.53
N MET A 40 -4.95 2.42 5.73
CA MET A 40 -6.15 2.13 6.53
C MET A 40 -7.10 1.15 5.85
N ALA A 41 -7.10 1.09 4.52
CA ALA A 41 -7.86 0.11 3.76
C ALA A 41 -7.15 -1.25 3.71
N TYR A 42 -5.83 -1.27 3.87
CA TYR A 42 -4.98 -2.43 3.64
C TYR A 42 -5.03 -3.39 4.83
N PHE A 43 -6.06 -4.21 4.84
CA PHE A 43 -6.25 -5.22 5.89
C PHE A 43 -5.21 -6.34 5.81
N SER A 44 -4.91 -6.94 6.96
CA SER A 44 -4.03 -8.10 7.00
C SER A 44 -4.51 -9.19 6.02
N PHE A 45 -3.59 -9.84 5.33
CA PHE A 45 -3.85 -10.97 4.42
C PHE A 45 -4.69 -12.09 5.09
N ALA A 46 -4.62 -12.18 6.42
CA ALA A 46 -5.44 -13.12 7.19
C ALA A 46 -6.95 -12.93 6.97
N PHE A 47 -7.43 -11.71 6.72
CA PHE A 47 -8.85 -11.47 6.43
C PHE A 47 -9.27 -12.02 5.06
N LEU A 48 -8.40 -12.00 4.07
CA LEU A 48 -8.65 -12.63 2.77
C LEU A 48 -8.72 -14.16 2.92
N MET A 49 -7.82 -14.75 3.70
CA MET A 49 -7.86 -16.18 4.02
C MET A 49 -9.13 -16.55 4.76
N LEU A 50 -9.56 -15.72 5.71
CA LEU A 50 -10.80 -15.96 6.47
C LEU A 50 -12.03 -15.85 5.57
N ALA A 51 -12.06 -14.92 4.61
CA ALA A 51 -13.12 -14.82 3.61
C ALA A 51 -13.18 -16.07 2.70
N ALA A 52 -12.03 -16.57 2.27
CA ALA A 52 -11.95 -17.81 1.51
C ALA A 52 -12.49 -19.01 2.31
N ALA A 53 -12.09 -19.15 3.56
CA ALA A 53 -12.60 -20.22 4.44
C ALA A 53 -14.13 -20.16 4.58
N ARG A 54 -14.72 -18.96 4.70
CA ARG A 54 -16.18 -18.79 4.73
C ARG A 54 -16.87 -19.13 3.41
N SER A 55 -16.17 -19.03 2.29
CA SER A 55 -16.65 -19.45 0.97
C SER A 55 -16.55 -20.96 0.73
N GLY A 56 -16.27 -21.73 1.77
CA GLY A 56 -16.23 -23.19 1.73
C GLY A 56 -14.89 -23.78 1.25
N PHE A 57 -13.81 -23.02 1.34
CA PHE A 57 -12.46 -23.56 1.15
C PHE A 57 -11.97 -24.21 2.44
N GLY A 58 -11.43 -25.44 2.32
CA GLY A 58 -10.75 -26.12 3.42
C GLY A 58 -9.38 -25.51 3.70
N LEU A 59 -8.76 -25.85 4.83
CA LEU A 59 -7.46 -25.33 5.22
C LEU A 59 -6.37 -25.54 4.15
N LYS A 60 -6.36 -26.72 3.52
CA LYS A 60 -5.41 -27.01 2.41
C LYS A 60 -5.63 -26.09 1.21
N ASP A 61 -6.89 -25.82 0.87
CA ASP A 61 -7.24 -24.97 -0.27
C ASP A 61 -6.85 -23.50 -0.01
N VAL A 62 -7.00 -23.03 1.22
CA VAL A 62 -6.57 -21.69 1.63
C VAL A 62 -5.06 -21.52 1.46
N VAL A 63 -4.27 -22.54 1.80
CA VAL A 63 -2.82 -22.54 1.55
C VAL A 63 -2.52 -22.52 0.04
N LEU A 64 -3.28 -23.25 -0.77
CA LEU A 64 -3.14 -23.22 -2.24
C LEU A 64 -3.52 -21.85 -2.82
N LEU A 65 -4.54 -21.18 -2.28
CA LEU A 65 -4.86 -19.80 -2.68
C LEU A 65 -3.72 -18.82 -2.35
N TYR A 66 -3.04 -18.99 -1.23
CA TYR A 66 -1.84 -18.22 -0.92
C TYR A 66 -0.70 -18.48 -1.91
N ALA A 67 -0.49 -19.74 -2.27
CA ALA A 67 0.49 -20.10 -3.31
C ALA A 67 0.11 -19.46 -4.66
N LEU A 68 -1.17 -19.52 -5.03
CA LEU A 68 -1.69 -18.93 -6.27
C LEU A 68 -1.48 -17.40 -6.31
N PHE A 69 -1.75 -16.71 -5.20
CA PHE A 69 -1.42 -15.30 -5.04
C PHE A 69 0.06 -15.03 -5.31
N ASN A 70 0.98 -15.81 -4.70
CA ASN A 70 2.41 -15.64 -4.89
C ASN A 70 2.85 -15.91 -6.33
N VAL A 71 2.26 -16.90 -7.01
CA VAL A 71 2.51 -17.16 -8.43
C VAL A 71 2.06 -15.98 -9.27
N SER A 72 0.85 -15.45 -9.07
CA SER A 72 0.35 -14.27 -9.78
C SER A 72 1.26 -13.06 -9.55
N PHE A 73 1.61 -12.78 -8.29
CA PHE A 73 2.55 -11.73 -7.91
C PHE A 73 3.88 -11.85 -8.66
N THR A 74 4.51 -13.04 -8.64
CA THR A 74 5.82 -13.26 -9.23
C THR A 74 5.78 -13.09 -10.75
N LEU A 75 4.78 -13.66 -11.42
CA LEU A 75 4.65 -13.59 -12.88
C LEU A 75 4.41 -12.15 -13.36
N VAL A 76 3.69 -11.35 -12.60
CA VAL A 76 3.30 -9.99 -12.98
C VAL A 76 4.34 -8.95 -12.58
N SER A 77 5.19 -9.20 -11.59
CA SER A 77 6.18 -8.23 -11.07
C SER A 77 7.14 -7.71 -12.16
N VAL A 78 7.66 -8.59 -13.02
CA VAL A 78 8.58 -8.20 -14.09
C VAL A 78 7.87 -7.38 -15.20
N PRO A 79 6.73 -7.80 -15.76
CA PRO A 79 5.95 -6.98 -16.69
C PRO A 79 5.59 -5.62 -16.16
N VAL A 80 5.12 -5.55 -14.90
CA VAL A 80 4.73 -4.29 -14.23
C VAL A 80 5.89 -3.30 -14.14
N GLY A 81 7.10 -3.77 -13.82
CA GLY A 81 8.28 -2.91 -13.84
C GLY A 81 8.49 -2.24 -15.20
N ARG A 82 8.46 -3.03 -16.28
CA ARG A 82 8.62 -2.52 -17.65
C ARG A 82 7.50 -1.58 -18.10
N ILE A 83 6.28 -1.85 -17.67
CA ILE A 83 5.12 -1.01 -17.96
C ILE A 83 5.26 0.33 -17.22
N GLY A 84 5.70 0.32 -15.95
CA GLY A 84 5.93 1.52 -15.15
C GLY A 84 6.93 2.49 -15.77
N ASP A 85 7.98 1.94 -16.40
CA ASP A 85 8.99 2.75 -17.10
C ASP A 85 8.43 3.40 -18.39
N ARG A 86 7.32 2.88 -18.96
CA ARG A 86 6.72 3.39 -20.21
C ARG A 86 5.56 4.34 -19.96
N ILE A 87 4.63 4.00 -19.07
CA ILE A 87 3.39 4.78 -18.86
C ILE A 87 3.46 5.71 -17.65
N GLY A 88 4.59 5.67 -16.91
CA GLY A 88 4.79 6.47 -15.71
C GLY A 88 4.31 5.75 -14.43
N ARG A 89 5.09 5.88 -13.37
CA ARG A 89 4.85 5.20 -12.08
C ARG A 89 3.60 5.71 -11.38
N ARG A 90 3.27 7.01 -11.55
CA ARG A 90 2.06 7.62 -11.01
C ARG A 90 0.80 6.90 -11.48
N ALA A 91 0.70 6.61 -12.79
CA ALA A 91 -0.45 5.92 -13.37
C ALA A 91 -0.59 4.50 -12.81
N LEU A 92 0.51 3.78 -12.61
CA LEU A 92 0.49 2.45 -12.02
C LEU A 92 0.08 2.47 -10.54
N ILE A 93 0.57 3.43 -9.74
CA ILE A 93 0.13 3.58 -8.35
C ILE A 93 -1.37 3.88 -8.28
N ALA A 94 -1.88 4.78 -9.12
CA ALA A 94 -3.31 5.01 -9.20
C ALA A 94 -4.09 3.75 -9.59
N SER A 95 -3.57 2.95 -10.53
CA SER A 95 -4.19 1.69 -10.92
C SER A 95 -4.14 0.64 -9.81
N SER A 96 -3.09 0.61 -8.97
CA SER A 96 -3.03 -0.31 -7.82
C SER A 96 -4.11 0.00 -6.80
N TYR A 97 -4.33 1.28 -6.46
CA TYR A 97 -5.39 1.68 -5.53
C TYR A 97 -6.79 1.33 -6.07
N GLY A 98 -7.02 1.58 -7.37
CA GLY A 98 -8.26 1.19 -8.04
C GLY A 98 -8.47 -0.33 -8.07
N LEU A 99 -7.44 -1.09 -8.41
CA LEU A 99 -7.49 -2.55 -8.43
C LEU A 99 -7.73 -3.13 -7.03
N TYR A 100 -7.08 -2.58 -6.00
CA TYR A 100 -7.35 -2.98 -4.62
C TYR A 100 -8.81 -2.72 -4.24
N ALA A 101 -9.36 -1.56 -4.60
CA ALA A 101 -10.77 -1.23 -4.34
C ALA A 101 -11.71 -2.24 -5.02
N ILE A 102 -11.42 -2.65 -6.26
CA ILE A 102 -12.18 -3.68 -6.98
C ILE A 102 -12.08 -5.03 -6.26
N VAL A 103 -10.88 -5.44 -5.84
CA VAL A 103 -10.67 -6.69 -5.12
C VAL A 103 -11.41 -6.68 -3.78
N ALA A 104 -11.29 -5.59 -3.01
CA ALA A 104 -12.01 -5.45 -1.74
C ALA A 104 -13.53 -5.46 -1.95
N ALA A 105 -14.07 -4.71 -2.92
CA ALA A 105 -15.48 -4.77 -3.27
C ALA A 105 -15.91 -6.16 -3.72
N GLY A 106 -15.06 -6.88 -4.46
CA GLY A 106 -15.27 -8.27 -4.82
C GLY A 106 -15.43 -9.18 -3.60
N PHE A 107 -14.52 -9.09 -2.63
CA PHE A 107 -14.62 -9.86 -1.37
C PHE A 107 -15.83 -9.50 -0.51
N ALA A 108 -16.40 -8.29 -0.69
CA ALA A 108 -17.65 -7.90 -0.03
C ALA A 108 -18.88 -8.66 -0.58
N VAL A 109 -18.89 -9.05 -1.86
CA VAL A 109 -20.08 -9.59 -2.52
C VAL A 109 -19.93 -11.00 -3.08
N VAL A 110 -18.70 -11.44 -3.38
CA VAL A 110 -18.44 -12.74 -4.00
C VAL A 110 -18.28 -13.83 -2.95
N ASN A 111 -19.11 -14.88 -3.06
CA ASN A 111 -19.07 -16.06 -2.18
C ASN A 111 -18.83 -17.36 -2.97
N SER A 112 -18.68 -17.31 -4.29
CA SER A 112 -18.41 -18.48 -5.12
C SER A 112 -16.92 -18.83 -5.16
N LYS A 113 -16.60 -20.11 -5.11
CA LYS A 113 -15.19 -20.57 -5.17
C LYS A 113 -14.42 -20.04 -6.38
N PRO A 114 -14.96 -20.09 -7.63
CA PRO A 114 -14.26 -19.51 -8.78
C PRO A 114 -14.01 -18.00 -8.65
N GLY A 115 -14.99 -17.28 -8.11
CA GLY A 115 -14.85 -15.85 -7.89
C GLY A 115 -13.76 -15.51 -6.85
N VAL A 116 -13.69 -16.26 -5.75
CA VAL A 116 -12.65 -16.10 -4.74
C VAL A 116 -11.26 -16.41 -5.34
N ILE A 117 -11.12 -17.44 -6.16
CA ILE A 117 -9.87 -17.74 -6.88
C ILE A 117 -9.44 -16.56 -7.75
N LEU A 118 -10.38 -15.99 -8.52
CA LEU A 118 -10.10 -14.81 -9.35
C LEU A 118 -9.66 -13.62 -8.51
N LEU A 119 -10.30 -13.38 -7.36
CA LEU A 119 -9.93 -12.29 -6.46
C LEU A 119 -8.51 -12.46 -5.88
N PHE A 120 -8.08 -13.68 -5.56
CA PHE A 120 -6.70 -13.93 -5.14
C PHE A 120 -5.68 -13.69 -6.26
N LEU A 121 -6.01 -14.04 -7.49
CA LEU A 121 -5.18 -13.71 -8.67
C LEU A 121 -5.07 -12.20 -8.87
N LEU A 122 -6.19 -11.48 -8.83
CA LEU A 122 -6.22 -10.01 -8.95
C LEU A 122 -5.48 -9.33 -7.79
N TYR A 123 -5.58 -9.88 -6.58
CA TYR A 123 -4.82 -9.39 -5.44
C TYR A 123 -3.30 -9.56 -5.64
N GLY A 124 -2.87 -10.64 -6.29
CA GLY A 124 -1.48 -10.83 -6.69
C GLY A 124 -1.00 -9.79 -7.70
N VAL A 125 -1.85 -9.44 -8.67
CA VAL A 125 -1.57 -8.35 -9.63
C VAL A 125 -1.46 -7.00 -8.92
N PHE A 126 -2.44 -6.69 -8.05
CA PHE A 126 -2.40 -5.48 -7.22
C PHE A 126 -1.09 -5.39 -6.43
N TYR A 127 -0.73 -6.46 -5.73
CA TYR A 127 0.46 -6.48 -4.87
C TYR A 127 1.76 -6.30 -5.67
N ALA A 128 1.83 -6.87 -6.89
CA ALA A 128 2.97 -6.70 -7.80
C ALA A 128 3.13 -5.22 -8.22
N ILE A 129 2.04 -4.54 -8.50
CA ILE A 129 2.06 -3.11 -8.85
C ILE A 129 2.47 -2.28 -7.64
N ASP A 130 1.80 -2.48 -6.51
CA ASP A 130 2.00 -1.68 -5.30
C ASP A 130 3.44 -1.79 -4.77
N GLU A 131 3.92 -3.00 -4.51
CA GLU A 131 5.27 -3.25 -3.99
C GLU A 131 6.37 -2.80 -4.96
N GLY A 132 6.18 -3.05 -6.26
CA GLY A 132 7.17 -2.71 -7.28
C GLY A 132 7.28 -1.21 -7.55
N GLN A 133 6.15 -0.51 -7.64
CA GLN A 133 6.13 0.89 -8.05
C GLN A 133 6.32 1.87 -6.88
N THR A 134 5.88 1.52 -5.68
CA THR A 134 6.00 2.38 -4.50
C THR A 134 7.45 2.80 -4.21
N LYS A 135 8.37 1.84 -4.13
CA LYS A 135 9.78 2.13 -3.84
C LYS A 135 10.44 2.94 -4.96
N ALA A 136 10.11 2.62 -6.19
CA ALA A 136 10.60 3.32 -7.37
C ALA A 136 10.07 4.77 -7.42
N TYR A 137 8.78 4.97 -7.14
CA TYR A 137 8.17 6.30 -7.10
C TYR A 137 8.73 7.17 -5.98
N LEU A 138 8.93 6.61 -4.79
CA LEU A 138 9.61 7.32 -3.68
C LEU A 138 11.02 7.76 -4.06
N ALA A 139 11.75 6.93 -4.82
CA ALA A 139 13.07 7.27 -5.31
C ALA A 139 13.03 8.44 -6.31
N ASP A 140 12.01 8.52 -7.17
CA ASP A 140 11.84 9.63 -8.11
C ASP A 140 11.46 10.95 -7.43
N LEU A 141 10.73 10.88 -6.32
CA LEU A 141 10.29 12.05 -5.57
C LEU A 141 11.37 12.63 -4.65
N THR A 142 12.53 11.97 -4.52
CA THR A 142 13.55 12.34 -3.53
C THR A 142 14.95 12.37 -4.14
N LYS A 143 15.81 13.26 -3.61
CA LYS A 143 17.24 13.27 -3.96
C LYS A 143 17.93 11.99 -3.47
N ASP A 144 18.99 11.59 -4.17
CA ASP A 144 19.72 10.34 -3.89
C ASP A 144 20.16 10.22 -2.43
N GLU A 145 20.63 11.33 -1.82
CA GLU A 145 21.11 11.34 -0.43
C GLU A 145 19.98 11.13 0.60
N LEU A 146 18.72 11.38 0.23
CA LEU A 146 17.55 11.26 1.09
C LEU A 146 16.69 10.03 0.81
N ARG A 147 17.00 9.28 -0.25
CA ARG A 147 16.20 8.14 -0.73
C ARG A 147 15.94 7.09 0.36
N ALA A 148 16.99 6.67 1.07
CA ALA A 148 16.83 5.70 2.16
C ALA A 148 15.98 6.25 3.31
N THR A 149 16.12 7.54 3.63
CA THR A 149 15.30 8.20 4.66
C THR A 149 13.83 8.30 4.23
N ALA A 150 13.57 8.60 2.96
CA ALA A 150 12.22 8.67 2.42
C ALA A 150 11.50 7.31 2.45
N ILE A 151 12.18 6.24 2.01
CA ILE A 151 11.65 4.88 2.08
C ILE A 151 11.40 4.46 3.54
N GLY A 152 12.32 4.79 4.45
CA GLY A 152 12.17 4.51 5.88
C GLY A 152 10.99 5.27 6.52
N ALA A 153 10.82 6.56 6.18
CA ALA A 153 9.69 7.36 6.66
C ALA A 153 8.35 6.85 6.12
N TYR A 154 8.30 6.45 4.85
CA TYR A 154 7.13 5.80 4.26
C TYR A 154 6.79 4.51 5.03
N GLY A 155 7.75 3.60 5.21
CA GLY A 155 7.54 2.35 5.94
C GLY A 155 7.13 2.57 7.40
N PHE A 156 7.65 3.61 8.05
CA PHE A 156 7.25 3.98 9.41
C PHE A 156 5.78 4.43 9.46
N VAL A 157 5.38 5.35 8.59
CA VAL A 157 4.00 5.87 8.54
C VAL A 157 3.01 4.78 8.21
N THR A 158 3.26 4.00 7.16
CA THR A 158 2.36 2.91 6.75
C THR A 158 2.29 1.81 7.80
N GLY A 159 3.42 1.42 8.38
CA GLY A 159 3.48 0.43 9.45
C GLY A 159 2.74 0.87 10.72
N LEU A 160 2.84 2.16 11.09
CA LEU A 160 2.10 2.71 12.23
C LEU A 160 0.58 2.66 11.99
N VAL A 161 0.14 2.87 10.74
CA VAL A 161 -1.29 2.82 10.36
C VAL A 161 -1.81 1.39 10.28
N TYR A 162 -1.00 0.40 9.95
CA TYR A 162 -1.44 -1.00 9.83
C TYR A 162 -1.99 -1.59 11.13
N LEU A 163 -1.47 -1.20 12.30
CA LEU A 163 -1.99 -1.68 13.58
C LEU A 163 -3.45 -1.25 13.82
N PRO A 164 -3.80 0.06 13.82
CA PRO A 164 -5.18 0.49 13.98
C PRO A 164 -6.06 0.02 12.81
N ALA A 165 -5.55 -0.08 11.57
CA ALA A 165 -6.28 -0.61 10.44
C ALA A 165 -6.71 -2.08 10.67
N SER A 166 -5.81 -2.92 11.19
CA SER A 166 -6.14 -4.33 11.48
C SER A 166 -7.14 -4.47 12.62
N LEU A 167 -7.05 -3.62 13.65
CA LEU A 167 -8.05 -3.59 14.74
C LEU A 167 -9.41 -3.14 14.22
N MET A 168 -9.44 -2.09 13.40
CA MET A 168 -10.65 -1.61 12.73
C MET A 168 -11.26 -2.70 11.85
N ALA A 169 -10.44 -3.40 11.05
CA ALA A 169 -10.90 -4.51 10.21
C ALA A 169 -11.56 -5.61 11.05
N GLY A 170 -10.96 -5.99 12.19
CA GLY A 170 -11.53 -6.97 13.11
C GLY A 170 -12.86 -6.52 13.73
N ALA A 171 -12.94 -5.26 14.15
CA ALA A 171 -14.17 -4.67 14.69
C ALA A 171 -15.29 -4.63 13.62
N LEU A 172 -14.97 -4.15 12.42
CA LEU A 172 -15.92 -4.11 11.29
C LEU A 172 -16.38 -5.51 10.88
N TRP A 173 -15.46 -6.48 10.86
CA TRP A 173 -15.78 -7.87 10.58
C TRP A 173 -16.74 -8.46 11.62
N SER A 174 -16.51 -8.16 12.90
CA SER A 174 -17.36 -8.64 13.99
C SER A 174 -18.74 -7.98 13.99
N ALA A 175 -18.81 -6.69 13.64
CA ALA A 175 -20.06 -5.91 13.66
C ALA A 175 -20.91 -6.11 12.39
N PHE A 176 -20.29 -6.13 11.22
CA PHE A 176 -20.98 -6.08 9.91
C PHE A 176 -20.63 -7.28 9.01
N GLY A 177 -19.81 -8.22 9.48
CA GLY A 177 -19.32 -9.33 8.69
C GLY A 177 -18.35 -8.94 7.57
N PRO A 178 -17.96 -9.91 6.71
CA PRO A 178 -17.07 -9.67 5.57
C PRO A 178 -17.57 -8.58 4.62
N PRO A 179 -18.87 -8.53 4.22
CA PRO A 179 -19.36 -7.48 3.33
C PRO A 179 -19.12 -6.07 3.86
N GLY A 180 -19.37 -5.84 5.15
CA GLY A 180 -19.15 -4.53 5.76
C GLY A 180 -17.68 -4.17 5.87
N ALA A 181 -16.84 -5.09 6.32
CA ALA A 181 -15.40 -4.86 6.45
C ALA A 181 -14.76 -4.55 5.08
N PHE A 182 -14.96 -5.41 4.09
CA PHE A 182 -14.39 -5.20 2.75
C PHE A 182 -15.03 -4.04 1.99
N GLY A 183 -16.32 -3.76 2.19
CA GLY A 183 -17.00 -2.60 1.60
C GLY A 183 -16.39 -1.28 2.09
N ILE A 184 -16.11 -1.18 3.39
CA ILE A 184 -15.43 -0.01 3.98
C ILE A 184 -13.98 0.07 3.49
N ALA A 185 -13.25 -1.06 3.40
CA ALA A 185 -11.91 -1.07 2.80
C ALA A 185 -11.90 -0.53 1.37
N ALA A 186 -12.86 -0.96 0.53
CA ALA A 186 -13.01 -0.46 -0.83
C ALA A 186 -13.27 1.06 -0.86
N ALA A 187 -14.15 1.56 0.03
CA ALA A 187 -14.43 2.99 0.12
C ALA A 187 -13.22 3.82 0.54
N ILE A 188 -12.44 3.34 1.52
CA ILE A 188 -11.19 4.00 1.94
C ILE A 188 -10.16 3.99 0.79
N ALA A 189 -10.02 2.87 0.08
CA ALA A 189 -9.10 2.77 -1.06
C ALA A 189 -9.48 3.73 -2.19
N LEU A 190 -10.78 3.87 -2.50
CA LEU A 190 -11.26 4.87 -3.45
C LEU A 190 -11.02 6.30 -2.98
N THR A 191 -11.15 6.57 -1.68
CA THR A 191 -10.82 7.88 -1.10
C THR A 191 -9.33 8.19 -1.24
N ALA A 192 -8.46 7.21 -0.98
CA ALA A 192 -7.02 7.34 -1.19
C ALA A 192 -6.68 7.58 -2.67
N LEU A 193 -7.33 6.86 -3.58
CA LEU A 193 -7.18 7.07 -5.04
C LEU A 193 -7.61 8.48 -5.45
N ALA A 194 -8.78 8.94 -4.99
CA ALA A 194 -9.27 10.28 -5.29
C ALA A 194 -8.31 11.35 -4.75
N TYR A 195 -7.85 11.23 -3.51
CA TYR A 195 -6.85 12.13 -2.95
C TYR A 195 -5.56 12.13 -3.76
N PHE A 196 -5.04 10.96 -4.13
CA PHE A 196 -3.83 10.81 -4.93
C PHE A 196 -3.96 11.50 -6.30
N LEU A 197 -5.09 11.30 -6.99
CA LEU A 197 -5.31 11.90 -8.30
C LEU A 197 -5.48 13.42 -8.26
N LEU A 198 -6.08 13.96 -7.18
CA LEU A 198 -6.38 15.39 -7.05
C LEU A 198 -5.18 16.21 -6.56
N PHE A 199 -4.38 15.67 -5.63
CA PHE A 199 -3.36 16.43 -4.94
C PHE A 199 -1.92 16.05 -5.33
N GLU A 200 -1.71 14.88 -5.94
CA GLU A 200 -0.38 14.52 -6.43
C GLU A 200 -0.14 15.17 -7.80
N PRO A 201 0.79 16.12 -7.90
CA PRO A 201 1.06 16.78 -9.17
C PRO A 201 1.64 15.80 -10.19
N ARG A 202 1.29 15.99 -11.47
CA ARG A 202 1.93 15.27 -12.57
C ARG A 202 3.41 15.63 -12.57
N THR A 203 4.29 14.66 -12.41
CA THR A 203 5.73 14.87 -12.53
C THR A 203 6.08 15.09 -14.01
N ALA A 204 7.16 15.83 -14.28
CA ALA A 204 7.61 16.13 -15.65
C ALA A 204 7.89 14.86 -16.48
N ILE A 205 8.09 13.72 -15.83
CA ILE A 205 8.27 12.40 -16.47
C ILE A 205 6.95 11.88 -17.08
N ASP A 206 5.79 12.21 -16.50
CA ASP A 206 4.46 11.82 -17.00
C ASP A 206 4.03 12.61 -18.24
N SER A 207 4.75 13.70 -18.60
CA SER A 207 4.42 14.58 -19.72
C SER A 207 5.25 14.33 -20.98
N ALA A 208 6.19 13.38 -20.96
CA ALA A 208 7.13 13.08 -22.04
C ALA A 208 6.85 11.74 -22.76
N GLY A 209 5.68 11.08 -22.46
CA GLY A 209 5.26 9.82 -23.10
C GLY A 209 4.16 10.00 -24.13
#